data_b2a2b4f9643677e63e7d72cf7e55551a
#
_entry.id   b2a2b4f9643677e63e7d72cf7e55551a
#
_cell.length_a   1.000
_cell.length_b   1.000
_cell.length_c   1.000
_cell.angle_alpha   90.00
_cell.angle_beta   90.00
_cell.angle_gamma   90.00
#
_symmetry.space_group_name_H-M   'P 1'
#
loop_
_entity.id
_entity.type
_entity.pdbx_description
1 polymer ?
#
loop_
_entity_poly.entity_id
_entity_poly.type
_entity_poly.pdbx_seq_one_letter_code
_entity_poly.pdbx_strand_id
1 'polypeptide(L)'
;RSIKADFVVDATGAGQALVECGAIEADVALLQTRTRAIFAHVESLPMWNDLLVAANPNSIRHHPFVCDDSAMHHVLEEGWMWWLRFHDGLTSVGFVLDESRQPLNRNVSALDEWNELLAKYPSLNKAFRDAWLTHPELFRTERLQRMNRNVAGSDWALLPSTAGFVDPLHSTGIAHTLSGVERLTRILTRTSAGPDREHALSAYCRDISRETEWVDTLVHGCYRCLSDFRKFAAFSMCYFAAATTYERRRLDSSRENQPAFLCAEDEQMREAVSGLADAADQKTAVEFEKLCEQALRPFNHVGLFAPRHRNMYDYTALPDSDMT
;
A
#
# COMPACT_ATOMS: atom_id res chain seq x y z
N ARG A 1 26.40 -24.08 -11.92
CA ARG A 1 25.41 -24.90 -12.65
C ARG A 1 24.61 -23.97 -13.58
N SER A 2 24.52 -24.27 -14.87
CA SER A 2 23.65 -23.57 -15.80
C SER A 2 22.30 -24.31 -15.90
N ILE A 3 21.21 -23.55 -15.97
CA ILE A 3 19.86 -24.08 -16.19
C ILE A 3 19.39 -23.49 -17.51
N LYS A 4 18.84 -24.34 -18.40
CA LYS A 4 18.17 -23.87 -19.62
C LYS A 4 16.68 -23.81 -19.32
N ALA A 5 16.03 -22.70 -19.69
CA ALA A 5 14.61 -22.49 -19.58
C ALA A 5 14.07 -21.79 -20.83
N ASP A 6 12.86 -22.10 -21.21
CA ASP A 6 12.18 -21.46 -22.36
C ASP A 6 11.55 -20.12 -21.96
N PHE A 7 11.35 -19.89 -20.65
CA PHE A 7 10.81 -18.67 -20.09
C PHE A 7 11.34 -18.44 -18.67
N VAL A 8 11.66 -17.21 -18.34
CA VAL A 8 12.16 -16.80 -17.01
C VAL A 8 11.20 -15.83 -16.36
N VAL A 9 10.83 -16.10 -15.10
CA VAL A 9 10.04 -15.18 -14.27
C VAL A 9 10.91 -14.65 -13.14
N ASP A 10 11.12 -13.33 -13.12
CA ASP A 10 11.82 -12.67 -12.02
C ASP A 10 10.82 -12.30 -10.91
N ALA A 11 10.95 -12.96 -9.77
CA ALA A 11 10.17 -12.77 -8.57
C ALA A 11 11.03 -12.27 -7.38
N THR A 12 12.19 -11.67 -7.66
CA THR A 12 13.17 -11.30 -6.62
C THR A 12 12.86 -9.96 -5.94
N GLY A 13 11.74 -9.33 -6.30
CA GLY A 13 11.30 -8.08 -5.67
C GLY A 13 12.33 -6.96 -5.84
N ALA A 14 12.80 -6.39 -4.74
CA ALA A 14 13.82 -5.33 -4.76
C ALA A 14 15.17 -5.78 -5.34
N GLY A 15 15.43 -7.08 -5.39
CA GLY A 15 16.67 -7.64 -5.96
C GLY A 15 16.74 -7.55 -7.48
N GLN A 16 15.61 -7.38 -8.20
CA GLN A 16 15.53 -7.18 -9.66
C GLN A 16 16.59 -7.98 -10.44
N ALA A 17 16.66 -9.30 -10.22
CA ALA A 17 17.79 -10.13 -10.64
C ALA A 17 18.10 -10.05 -12.14
N LEU A 18 17.09 -9.96 -13.01
CA LEU A 18 17.28 -9.85 -14.46
C LEU A 18 17.88 -8.49 -14.86
N VAL A 19 17.56 -7.42 -14.14
CA VAL A 19 18.13 -6.08 -14.35
C VAL A 19 19.56 -6.05 -13.82
N GLU A 20 19.78 -6.51 -12.60
CA GLU A 20 21.09 -6.47 -11.92
C GLU A 20 22.15 -7.32 -12.65
N CYS A 21 21.76 -8.45 -13.23
CA CYS A 21 22.69 -9.25 -14.03
C CYS A 21 22.86 -8.76 -15.47
N GLY A 22 22.19 -7.66 -15.86
CA GLY A 22 22.27 -7.08 -17.21
C GLY A 22 21.56 -7.90 -18.29
N ALA A 23 20.68 -8.84 -17.90
CA ALA A 23 19.90 -9.64 -18.88
C ALA A 23 18.80 -8.81 -19.55
N ILE A 24 18.30 -7.79 -18.87
CA ILE A 24 17.31 -6.85 -19.40
C ILE A 24 17.72 -5.41 -19.09
N GLU A 25 17.32 -4.49 -19.98
CA GLU A 25 17.52 -3.06 -19.74
C GLU A 25 16.38 -2.50 -18.86
N ALA A 26 16.75 -1.68 -17.88
CA ALA A 26 15.79 -1.00 -17.03
C ALA A 26 15.22 0.23 -17.76
N ASP A 27 13.89 0.32 -17.82
CA ASP A 27 13.15 1.54 -18.18
C ASP A 27 12.54 2.14 -16.90
N VAL A 28 13.36 2.90 -16.17
CA VAL A 28 13.01 3.43 -14.85
C VAL A 28 12.03 4.60 -14.97
N ALA A 29 10.86 4.47 -14.37
CA ALA A 29 9.87 5.52 -14.27
C ALA A 29 9.91 6.21 -12.89
N LEU A 30 9.63 7.50 -12.85
CA LEU A 30 9.53 8.29 -11.64
C LEU A 30 8.08 8.25 -11.12
N LEU A 31 7.92 7.78 -9.89
CA LEU A 31 6.66 7.84 -9.15
C LEU A 31 6.56 9.17 -8.39
N GLN A 32 5.33 9.62 -8.11
CA GLN A 32 5.04 10.88 -7.38
C GLN A 32 5.40 10.75 -5.90
N THR A 33 5.07 9.61 -5.30
CA THR A 33 5.41 9.29 -3.91
C THR A 33 6.93 9.23 -3.75
N ARG A 34 7.43 9.83 -2.68
CA ARG A 34 8.85 9.85 -2.33
C ARG A 34 8.99 9.62 -0.85
N THR A 35 9.18 8.37 -0.46
CA THR A 35 9.28 7.97 0.94
C THR A 35 10.49 7.09 1.17
N ARG A 36 10.92 7.06 2.42
CA ARG A 36 11.94 6.18 2.96
C ARG A 36 11.45 5.56 4.25
N ALA A 37 12.10 4.53 4.74
CA ALA A 37 11.69 3.89 5.99
C ALA A 37 12.84 3.82 7.00
N ILE A 38 12.46 3.84 8.28
CA ILE A 38 13.30 3.45 9.41
C ILE A 38 12.50 2.50 10.29
N PHE A 39 13.02 1.30 10.57
CA PHE A 39 12.23 0.25 11.21
C PHE A 39 13.06 -0.71 12.04
N ALA A 40 12.36 -1.40 12.94
CA ALA A 40 12.92 -2.42 13.81
C ALA A 40 11.87 -3.47 14.20
N HIS A 41 12.34 -4.51 14.87
CA HIS A 41 11.51 -5.37 15.69
C HIS A 41 11.78 -5.05 17.17
N VAL A 42 10.71 -5.00 17.95
CA VAL A 42 10.77 -4.65 19.38
C VAL A 42 10.00 -5.64 20.23
N GLU A 43 10.42 -5.80 21.47
CA GLU A 43 9.72 -6.52 22.51
C GLU A 43 9.24 -5.58 23.62
N SER A 44 8.35 -6.08 24.48
CA SER A 44 7.76 -5.34 25.61
C SER A 44 7.02 -4.06 25.24
N LEU A 45 6.56 -3.98 24.00
CA LEU A 45 5.66 -2.91 23.60
C LEU A 45 4.25 -3.19 24.18
N PRO A 46 3.60 -2.22 24.90
CA PRO A 46 2.27 -2.42 25.43
C PRO A 46 1.23 -2.62 24.31
N MET A 47 0.08 -3.19 24.63
CA MET A 47 -1.06 -3.19 23.72
C MET A 47 -1.52 -1.75 23.52
N TRP A 48 -1.68 -1.33 22.25
CA TRP A 48 -2.19 0.02 21.96
C TRP A 48 -3.63 0.19 22.47
N ASN A 49 -4.41 -0.88 22.38
CA ASN A 49 -5.75 -0.94 22.94
C ASN A 49 -5.77 -0.59 24.45
N ASP A 50 -4.81 -1.09 25.24
CA ASP A 50 -4.72 -0.80 26.67
C ASP A 50 -4.34 0.66 26.92
N LEU A 51 -3.48 1.24 26.09
CA LEU A 51 -3.14 2.66 26.17
C LEU A 51 -4.36 3.54 25.85
N LEU A 52 -5.18 3.17 24.87
CA LEU A 52 -6.43 3.87 24.55
C LEU A 52 -7.43 3.80 25.71
N VAL A 53 -7.64 2.61 26.29
CA VAL A 53 -8.52 2.40 27.44
C VAL A 53 -8.05 3.21 28.65
N ALA A 54 -6.75 3.22 28.91
CA ALA A 54 -6.16 4.00 30.02
C ALA A 54 -6.32 5.51 29.83
N ALA A 55 -6.28 5.97 28.57
CA ALA A 55 -6.50 7.39 28.26
C ALA A 55 -7.98 7.77 28.32
N ASN A 56 -8.86 6.93 27.78
CA ASN A 56 -10.32 7.10 27.80
C ASN A 56 -11.00 5.73 27.62
N PRO A 57 -11.67 5.17 28.65
CA PRO A 57 -12.34 3.87 28.55
C PRO A 57 -13.40 3.76 27.44
N ASN A 58 -13.93 4.88 26.99
CA ASN A 58 -14.93 4.90 25.91
C ASN A 58 -14.29 4.95 24.50
N SER A 59 -12.98 5.10 24.37
CA SER A 59 -12.30 5.26 23.07
C SER A 59 -12.49 4.07 22.15
N ILE A 60 -12.53 2.86 22.71
CA ILE A 60 -12.65 1.59 21.97
C ILE A 60 -14.08 1.03 21.89
N ARG A 61 -15.07 1.70 22.51
CA ARG A 61 -16.44 1.16 22.68
C ARG A 61 -17.11 0.69 21.37
N HIS A 62 -16.72 1.26 20.25
CA HIS A 62 -17.32 0.99 18.94
C HIS A 62 -16.32 0.39 17.96
N HIS A 63 -15.15 -0.08 18.43
CA HIS A 63 -14.21 -0.78 17.56
C HIS A 63 -14.79 -2.16 17.24
N PRO A 64 -14.77 -2.61 15.98
CA PRO A 64 -15.27 -3.94 15.61
C PRO A 64 -14.35 -5.07 16.09
N PHE A 65 -13.09 -4.77 16.38
CA PHE A 65 -12.07 -5.70 16.85
C PHE A 65 -11.01 -4.96 17.71
N VAL A 66 -10.15 -5.72 18.38
CA VAL A 66 -9.00 -5.17 19.11
C VAL A 66 -8.02 -4.59 18.08
N CYS A 67 -7.64 -3.32 18.23
CA CYS A 67 -6.81 -2.64 17.22
C CYS A 67 -5.43 -3.31 17.03
N ASP A 68 -4.88 -3.94 18.05
CA ASP A 68 -3.62 -4.67 17.99
C ASP A 68 -3.68 -5.98 17.17
N ASP A 69 -4.87 -6.48 16.85
CA ASP A 69 -5.08 -7.63 15.98
C ASP A 69 -5.05 -7.24 14.48
N SER A 70 -4.79 -5.97 14.18
CA SER A 70 -4.72 -5.42 12.84
C SER A 70 -3.38 -4.76 12.54
N ALA A 71 -3.15 -4.43 11.28
CA ALA A 71 -2.06 -3.56 10.88
C ALA A 71 -2.39 -2.12 11.29
N MET A 72 -1.88 -1.67 12.44
CA MET A 72 -2.08 -0.30 12.89
C MET A 72 -1.18 0.68 12.16
N HIS A 73 -1.77 1.82 11.79
CA HIS A 73 -1.05 2.94 11.21
C HIS A 73 -1.25 4.18 12.09
N HIS A 74 -0.15 4.70 12.62
CA HIS A 74 -0.14 6.00 13.28
C HIS A 74 0.19 7.05 12.23
N VAL A 75 -0.77 7.90 11.91
CA VAL A 75 -0.58 8.99 10.94
C VAL A 75 0.11 10.15 11.65
N LEU A 76 1.20 10.62 11.08
CA LEU A 76 2.10 11.62 11.63
C LEU A 76 2.28 12.78 10.65
N GLU A 77 2.89 13.88 11.08
CA GLU A 77 3.14 15.03 10.19
C GLU A 77 4.18 14.72 9.09
N GLU A 78 5.18 13.89 9.40
CA GLU A 78 6.26 13.54 8.48
C GLU A 78 5.96 12.31 7.63
N GLY A 79 4.88 11.58 7.92
CA GLY A 79 4.57 10.31 7.29
C GLY A 79 3.62 9.49 8.12
N TRP A 80 3.92 8.23 8.31
CA TRP A 80 3.14 7.35 9.17
C TRP A 80 4.03 6.27 9.78
N MET A 81 3.55 5.60 10.84
CA MET A 81 4.25 4.51 11.49
C MET A 81 3.38 3.26 11.46
N TRP A 82 3.93 2.13 11.01
CA TRP A 82 3.27 0.85 11.21
C TRP A 82 3.58 0.26 12.57
N TRP A 83 2.62 -0.52 13.08
CA TRP A 83 2.73 -1.26 14.31
C TRP A 83 2.03 -2.60 14.10
N LEU A 84 2.82 -3.66 13.92
CA LEU A 84 2.36 -5.00 13.59
C LEU A 84 2.78 -5.96 14.70
N ARG A 85 1.83 -6.33 15.54
CA ARG A 85 2.07 -7.26 16.62
C ARG A 85 1.98 -8.70 16.13
N PHE A 86 2.94 -9.54 16.54
CA PHE A 86 2.92 -10.98 16.32
C PHE A 86 2.46 -11.69 17.60
N HIS A 87 1.96 -12.91 17.44
CA HIS A 87 1.39 -13.70 18.54
C HIS A 87 2.42 -14.13 19.59
N ASP A 88 3.71 -14.11 19.28
CA ASP A 88 4.83 -14.42 20.18
C ASP A 88 5.28 -13.22 21.04
N GLY A 89 4.60 -12.06 20.92
CA GLY A 89 4.91 -10.84 21.64
C GLY A 89 5.88 -9.89 20.92
N LEU A 90 6.52 -10.36 19.85
CA LEU A 90 7.32 -9.51 18.98
C LEU A 90 6.43 -8.50 18.26
N THR A 91 6.92 -7.30 18.05
CA THR A 91 6.22 -6.27 17.27
C THR A 91 7.14 -5.70 16.20
N SER A 92 6.73 -5.76 14.95
CA SER A 92 7.37 -5.02 13.87
C SER A 92 6.86 -3.59 13.88
N VAL A 93 7.77 -2.64 13.93
CA VAL A 93 7.47 -1.20 13.96
C VAL A 93 8.36 -0.44 13.02
N GLY A 94 7.84 0.60 12.39
CA GLY A 94 8.67 1.45 11.55
C GLY A 94 7.95 2.69 11.06
N PHE A 95 8.72 3.73 10.85
CA PHE A 95 8.27 4.95 10.21
C PHE A 95 8.48 4.86 8.70
N VAL A 96 7.48 5.27 7.94
CA VAL A 96 7.60 5.61 6.53
C VAL A 96 7.47 7.12 6.43
N LEU A 97 8.53 7.77 5.99
CA LEU A 97 8.72 9.20 6.05
C LEU A 97 8.68 9.80 4.65
N ASP A 98 7.90 10.85 4.46
CA ASP A 98 7.92 11.68 3.26
C ASP A 98 9.25 12.43 3.18
N GLU A 99 10.03 12.17 2.14
CA GLU A 99 11.34 12.81 1.94
C GLU A 99 11.27 14.34 1.81
N SER A 100 10.13 14.89 1.41
CA SER A 100 9.94 16.35 1.33
C SER A 100 9.78 17.00 2.71
N ARG A 101 9.25 16.24 3.68
CA ARG A 101 8.99 16.68 5.06
C ARG A 101 10.12 16.30 6.02
N GLN A 102 10.67 15.10 5.84
CA GLN A 102 11.73 14.52 6.66
C GLN A 102 12.80 13.90 5.76
N PRO A 103 13.67 14.70 5.13
CA PRO A 103 14.72 14.21 4.25
C PRO A 103 15.74 13.37 5.01
N LEU A 104 16.37 12.41 4.32
CA LEU A 104 17.41 11.58 4.89
C LEU A 104 18.64 12.41 5.26
N ASN A 105 18.92 12.53 6.56
CA ASN A 105 20.17 13.10 7.03
C ASN A 105 21.21 11.99 7.32
N ARG A 106 22.20 11.86 6.44
CA ARG A 106 23.25 10.84 6.58
C ARG A 106 24.24 11.10 7.73
N ASN A 107 24.22 12.31 8.31
CA ASN A 107 25.08 12.69 9.44
C ASN A 107 24.46 12.33 10.80
N VAL A 108 23.19 11.93 10.82
CA VAL A 108 22.48 11.48 12.04
C VAL A 108 22.40 9.96 12.01
N SER A 109 22.69 9.32 13.14
CA SER A 109 22.55 7.87 13.25
C SER A 109 21.08 7.45 13.13
N ALA A 110 20.84 6.20 12.73
CA ALA A 110 19.47 5.68 12.67
C ALA A 110 18.79 5.69 14.04
N LEU A 111 19.55 5.41 15.11
CA LEU A 111 19.04 5.41 16.47
C LEU A 111 18.68 6.82 16.96
N ASP A 112 19.51 7.82 16.65
CA ASP A 112 19.22 9.21 17.05
C ASP A 112 17.98 9.72 16.30
N GLU A 113 17.88 9.46 14.99
CA GLU A 113 16.68 9.81 14.20
C GLU A 113 15.42 9.12 14.74
N TRP A 114 15.50 7.83 15.08
CA TRP A 114 14.40 7.08 15.67
C TRP A 114 13.93 7.72 17.00
N ASN A 115 14.87 8.04 17.88
CA ASN A 115 14.58 8.64 19.17
C ASN A 115 14.00 10.06 19.03
N GLU A 116 14.49 10.84 18.08
CA GLU A 116 13.95 12.17 17.77
C GLU A 116 12.50 12.07 17.27
N LEU A 117 12.19 11.12 16.38
CA LEU A 117 10.83 10.89 15.90
C LEU A 117 9.89 10.46 17.02
N LEU A 118 10.29 9.51 17.87
CA LEU A 118 9.48 9.09 19.01
C LEU A 118 9.24 10.26 19.99
N ALA A 119 10.24 11.08 20.24
CA ALA A 119 10.14 12.20 21.19
C ALA A 119 9.16 13.29 20.74
N LYS A 120 8.91 13.45 19.43
CA LYS A 120 7.91 14.38 18.89
C LYS A 120 6.48 14.03 19.31
N TYR A 121 6.19 12.74 19.55
CA TYR A 121 4.86 12.22 19.78
C TYR A 121 4.74 11.64 21.18
N PRO A 122 4.17 12.37 22.17
CA PRO A 122 4.11 11.93 23.57
C PRO A 122 3.50 10.55 23.78
N SER A 123 2.51 10.16 22.97
CA SER A 123 1.87 8.84 23.02
C SER A 123 2.82 7.73 22.59
N LEU A 124 3.57 7.92 21.51
CA LEU A 124 4.60 6.97 21.06
C LEU A 124 5.75 6.91 22.06
N ASN A 125 6.27 8.08 22.50
CA ASN A 125 7.34 8.14 23.48
C ASN A 125 6.98 7.39 24.77
N LYS A 126 5.71 7.53 25.24
CA LYS A 126 5.21 6.78 26.41
C LYS A 126 5.16 5.28 26.12
N ALA A 127 4.68 4.87 24.96
CA ALA A 127 4.54 3.47 24.59
C ALA A 127 5.91 2.75 24.47
N PHE A 128 6.91 3.44 23.95
CA PHE A 128 8.25 2.90 23.71
C PHE A 128 9.18 2.97 24.94
N ARG A 129 8.72 3.50 26.09
CA ARG A 129 9.56 3.71 27.27
C ARG A 129 10.27 2.44 27.76
N ASP A 130 9.55 1.32 27.79
CA ASP A 130 10.02 0.05 28.32
C ASP A 130 10.25 -0.99 27.20
N ALA A 131 10.10 -0.57 25.93
CA ALA A 131 10.35 -1.40 24.78
C ALA A 131 11.86 -1.46 24.47
N TRP A 132 12.34 -2.62 24.02
CA TRP A 132 13.72 -2.76 23.56
C TRP A 132 13.79 -3.36 22.17
N LEU A 133 14.85 -3.00 21.45
CA LEU A 133 15.14 -3.53 20.13
C LEU A 133 15.60 -4.99 20.25
N THR A 134 15.05 -5.89 19.44
CA THR A 134 15.50 -7.29 19.38
C THR A 134 16.84 -7.44 18.65
N HIS A 135 17.20 -6.45 17.84
CA HIS A 135 18.47 -6.35 17.16
C HIS A 135 19.10 -4.98 17.46
N PRO A 136 20.41 -4.90 17.68
CA PRO A 136 21.07 -3.64 18.08
C PRO A 136 21.03 -2.55 17.01
N GLU A 137 20.75 -2.92 15.75
CA GLU A 137 20.71 -1.99 14.62
C GLU A 137 19.29 -1.77 14.13
N LEU A 138 18.94 -0.50 13.93
CA LEU A 138 17.76 -0.09 13.18
C LEU A 138 18.04 -0.14 11.68
N PHE A 139 17.08 -0.67 10.94
CA PHE A 139 17.15 -0.66 9.48
C PHE A 139 16.66 0.68 8.96
N ARG A 140 17.45 1.31 8.10
CA ARG A 140 17.12 2.59 7.48
C ARG A 140 17.31 2.46 5.97
N THR A 141 16.26 2.76 5.21
CA THR A 141 16.29 2.71 3.75
C THR A 141 16.57 4.08 3.15
N GLU A 142 17.00 4.09 1.93
CA GLU A 142 16.86 5.20 1.00
C GLU A 142 15.44 5.20 0.43
N ARG A 143 15.22 5.90 -0.68
CA ARG A 143 13.93 5.95 -1.36
C ARG A 143 13.35 4.54 -1.60
N LEU A 144 12.10 4.35 -1.20
CA LEU A 144 11.41 3.06 -1.35
C LEU A 144 10.89 2.83 -2.77
N GLN A 145 10.46 3.90 -3.45
CA GLN A 145 9.78 3.80 -4.73
C GLN A 145 10.74 3.39 -5.84
N ARG A 146 10.27 2.43 -6.61
CA ARG A 146 10.89 2.00 -7.87
C ARG A 146 9.81 1.60 -8.85
N MET A 147 10.05 1.78 -10.12
CA MET A 147 9.21 1.29 -11.20
C MET A 147 10.06 1.07 -12.44
N ASN A 148 9.96 -0.11 -13.02
CA ASN A 148 10.49 -0.44 -14.33
C ASN A 148 9.32 -0.67 -15.29
N ARG A 149 9.25 0.08 -16.39
CA ARG A 149 8.22 -0.08 -17.41
C ARG A 149 8.49 -1.27 -18.32
N ASN A 150 9.74 -1.71 -18.40
CA ASN A 150 10.11 -2.91 -19.13
C ASN A 150 9.81 -4.14 -18.26
N VAL A 151 8.56 -4.61 -18.30
CA VAL A 151 8.04 -5.63 -17.36
C VAL A 151 8.06 -7.03 -17.98
N ALA A 152 8.03 -7.17 -19.29
CA ALA A 152 8.03 -8.46 -19.97
C ALA A 152 8.63 -8.37 -21.38
N GLY A 153 9.27 -9.45 -21.81
CA GLY A 153 9.77 -9.70 -23.16
C GLY A 153 9.23 -11.01 -23.71
N SER A 154 9.83 -11.51 -24.81
CA SER A 154 9.38 -12.74 -25.50
C SER A 154 9.54 -13.99 -24.63
N ASP A 155 10.55 -14.01 -23.76
CA ASP A 155 11.00 -15.18 -23.00
C ASP A 155 11.24 -14.87 -21.50
N TRP A 156 10.81 -13.71 -21.03
CA TRP A 156 10.91 -13.32 -19.62
C TRP A 156 9.76 -12.40 -19.18
N ALA A 157 9.51 -12.37 -17.87
CA ALA A 157 8.62 -11.38 -17.23
C ALA A 157 9.06 -11.10 -15.79
N LEU A 158 8.77 -9.88 -15.32
CA LEU A 158 8.86 -9.48 -13.93
C LEU A 158 7.49 -9.65 -13.26
N LEU A 159 7.45 -10.15 -12.04
CA LEU A 159 6.25 -10.04 -11.22
C LEU A 159 6.06 -8.58 -10.75
N PRO A 160 4.82 -8.16 -10.40
CA PRO A 160 4.54 -6.78 -10.00
C PRO A 160 5.48 -6.24 -8.92
N SER A 161 5.79 -7.04 -7.88
CA SER A 161 6.71 -6.62 -6.81
C SER A 161 8.16 -6.47 -7.26
N THR A 162 8.56 -7.11 -8.37
CA THR A 162 9.87 -6.91 -9.00
C THR A 162 9.84 -5.70 -9.94
N ALA A 163 8.79 -5.57 -10.74
CA ALA A 163 8.62 -4.44 -11.65
C ALA A 163 8.51 -3.09 -10.91
N GLY A 164 7.82 -3.06 -9.76
CA GLY A 164 7.59 -1.81 -9.05
C GLY A 164 7.31 -1.99 -7.56
N PHE A 165 7.47 -0.89 -6.83
CA PHE A 165 7.06 -0.73 -5.45
C PHE A 165 6.74 0.74 -5.21
N VAL A 166 5.61 1.01 -4.58
CA VAL A 166 5.19 2.37 -4.23
C VAL A 166 5.43 2.62 -2.74
N ASP A 167 4.61 2.02 -1.90
CA ASP A 167 4.60 2.31 -0.46
C ASP A 167 3.77 1.24 0.27
N PRO A 168 4.10 0.87 1.52
CA PRO A 168 3.33 -0.14 2.25
C PRO A 168 2.01 0.38 2.86
N LEU A 169 1.64 1.66 2.71
CA LEU A 169 0.50 2.31 3.37
C LEU A 169 -0.81 1.51 3.28
N HIS A 170 -1.11 0.96 2.13
CA HIS A 170 -2.35 0.19 1.91
C HIS A 170 -2.12 -1.32 1.80
N SER A 171 -0.91 -1.81 2.11
CA SER A 171 -0.56 -3.24 2.07
C SER A 171 -0.86 -3.94 0.74
N THR A 172 -0.82 -3.22 -0.39
CA THR A 172 -1.24 -3.68 -1.71
C THR A 172 -0.32 -4.73 -2.34
N GLY A 173 0.94 -4.78 -1.92
CA GLY A 173 2.02 -5.48 -2.64
C GLY A 173 1.77 -6.96 -2.88
N ILE A 174 1.26 -7.69 -1.87
CA ILE A 174 0.97 -9.13 -1.99
C ILE A 174 -0.18 -9.37 -2.95
N ALA A 175 -1.30 -8.64 -2.79
CA ALA A 175 -2.48 -8.79 -3.64
C ALA A 175 -2.17 -8.44 -5.11
N HIS A 176 -1.43 -7.36 -5.35
CA HIS A 176 -0.98 -6.98 -6.70
C HIS A 176 -0.07 -8.05 -7.31
N THR A 177 0.88 -8.58 -6.54
CA THR A 177 1.77 -9.65 -7.01
C THR A 177 1.00 -10.91 -7.36
N LEU A 178 0.04 -11.34 -6.52
CA LEU A 178 -0.80 -12.51 -6.80
C LEU A 178 -1.67 -12.32 -8.05
N SER A 179 -2.22 -11.12 -8.28
CA SER A 179 -2.92 -10.79 -9.52
C SER A 179 -1.99 -10.93 -10.75
N GLY A 180 -0.74 -10.48 -10.64
CA GLY A 180 0.27 -10.66 -11.69
C GLY A 180 0.63 -12.12 -11.93
N VAL A 181 0.79 -12.93 -10.88
CA VAL A 181 1.03 -14.39 -10.96
C VAL A 181 -0.13 -15.06 -11.69
N GLU A 182 -1.37 -14.75 -11.34
CA GLU A 182 -2.55 -15.33 -12.01
C GLU A 182 -2.57 -15.00 -13.50
N ARG A 183 -2.34 -13.73 -13.86
CA ARG A 183 -2.32 -13.28 -15.27
C ARG A 183 -1.19 -13.93 -16.06
N LEU A 184 0.02 -13.94 -15.50
CA LEU A 184 1.19 -14.52 -16.17
C LEU A 184 1.04 -16.04 -16.34
N THR A 185 0.53 -16.73 -15.32
CA THR A 185 0.22 -18.16 -15.42
C THR A 185 -0.77 -18.44 -16.53
N ARG A 186 -1.82 -17.63 -16.66
CA ARG A 186 -2.83 -17.75 -17.73
C ARG A 186 -2.21 -17.55 -19.11
N ILE A 187 -1.37 -16.55 -19.28
CA ILE A 187 -0.65 -16.30 -20.53
C ILE A 187 0.21 -17.53 -20.89
N LEU A 188 1.07 -17.96 -19.99
CA LEU A 188 2.02 -19.04 -20.27
C LEU A 188 1.37 -20.41 -20.49
N THR A 189 0.22 -20.66 -19.89
CA THR A 189 -0.50 -21.95 -20.04
C THR A 189 -1.45 -21.99 -21.22
N ARG A 190 -1.93 -20.82 -21.71
CA ARG A 190 -2.91 -20.75 -22.79
C ARG A 190 -2.34 -20.34 -24.14
N THR A 191 -1.10 -19.84 -24.18
CA THR A 191 -0.43 -19.43 -25.41
C THR A 191 0.85 -20.21 -25.63
N SER A 192 1.11 -20.63 -26.86
CA SER A 192 2.42 -21.13 -27.28
C SER A 192 3.36 -19.96 -27.55
N ALA A 193 4.68 -20.22 -27.54
CA ALA A 193 5.65 -19.22 -27.98
C ALA A 193 5.32 -18.71 -29.39
N GLY A 194 5.37 -17.39 -29.57
CA GLY A 194 5.02 -16.72 -30.84
C GLY A 194 4.15 -15.47 -30.64
N PRO A 195 3.57 -14.94 -31.73
CA PRO A 195 2.91 -13.63 -31.76
C PRO A 195 1.77 -13.46 -30.71
N ASP A 196 0.98 -14.50 -30.47
CA ASP A 196 -0.13 -14.42 -29.49
C ASP A 196 0.39 -14.23 -28.06
N ARG A 197 1.46 -14.97 -27.70
CA ARG A 197 2.13 -14.80 -26.40
C ARG A 197 2.77 -13.42 -26.29
N GLU A 198 3.45 -12.95 -27.30
CA GLU A 198 4.08 -11.62 -27.32
C GLU A 198 3.04 -10.51 -27.16
N HIS A 199 1.91 -10.62 -27.84
CA HIS A 199 0.79 -9.69 -27.69
C HIS A 199 0.24 -9.69 -26.24
N ALA A 200 0.03 -10.86 -25.65
CA ALA A 200 -0.45 -11.01 -24.28
C ALA A 200 0.56 -10.48 -23.25
N LEU A 201 1.86 -10.71 -23.44
CA LEU A 201 2.93 -10.18 -22.59
C LEU A 201 3.05 -8.65 -22.71
N SER A 202 2.84 -8.09 -23.91
CA SER A 202 2.78 -6.65 -24.10
C SER A 202 1.58 -6.03 -23.37
N ALA A 203 0.43 -6.70 -23.35
CA ALA A 203 -0.73 -6.27 -22.57
C ALA A 203 -0.43 -6.34 -21.05
N TYR A 204 0.17 -7.43 -20.59
CA TYR A 204 0.62 -7.59 -19.19
C TYR A 204 1.56 -6.45 -18.78
N CYS A 205 2.52 -6.10 -19.62
CA CYS A 205 3.46 -5.00 -19.38
C CYS A 205 2.73 -3.66 -19.17
N ARG A 206 1.80 -3.32 -20.07
CA ARG A 206 1.00 -2.08 -19.94
C ARG A 206 0.11 -2.08 -18.69
N ASP A 207 -0.47 -3.21 -18.35
CA ASP A 207 -1.36 -3.32 -17.19
C ASP A 207 -0.59 -3.15 -15.89
N ILE A 208 0.54 -3.84 -15.70
CA ILE A 208 1.37 -3.69 -14.49
C ILE A 208 1.87 -2.25 -14.32
N SER A 209 2.28 -1.60 -15.41
CA SER A 209 2.69 -0.19 -15.37
C SER A 209 1.56 0.72 -14.92
N ARG A 210 0.37 0.61 -15.54
CA ARG A 210 -0.81 1.41 -15.19
C ARG A 210 -1.27 1.17 -13.75
N GLU A 211 -1.25 -0.08 -13.28
CA GLU A 211 -1.62 -0.45 -11.92
C GLU A 211 -0.65 0.14 -10.89
N THR A 212 0.64 0.11 -11.16
CA THR A 212 1.65 0.72 -10.29
C THR A 212 1.49 2.24 -10.21
N GLU A 213 1.28 2.92 -11.34
CA GLU A 213 1.00 4.36 -11.41
C GLU A 213 -0.32 4.72 -10.69
N TRP A 214 -1.32 3.83 -10.77
CA TRP A 214 -2.59 4.01 -10.06
C TRP A 214 -2.44 3.89 -8.55
N VAL A 215 -1.71 2.89 -8.07
CA VAL A 215 -1.36 2.76 -6.64
C VAL A 215 -0.60 3.99 -6.16
N ASP A 216 0.32 4.51 -6.97
CA ASP A 216 1.06 5.74 -6.66
C ASP A 216 0.13 6.96 -6.50
N THR A 217 -0.85 7.10 -7.38
CA THR A 217 -1.86 8.18 -7.27
C THR A 217 -2.66 8.10 -5.97
N LEU A 218 -3.11 6.89 -5.58
CA LEU A 218 -3.85 6.66 -4.34
C LEU A 218 -3.00 6.97 -3.10
N VAL A 219 -1.77 6.52 -3.08
CA VAL A 219 -0.84 6.73 -1.96
C VAL A 219 -0.43 8.19 -1.88
N HIS A 220 0.00 8.79 -2.99
CA HIS A 220 0.44 10.18 -3.02
C HIS A 220 -0.65 11.16 -2.51
N GLY A 221 -1.91 10.92 -2.89
CA GLY A 221 -3.03 11.71 -2.38
C GLY A 221 -3.20 11.60 -0.86
N CYS A 222 -2.96 10.44 -0.25
CA CYS A 222 -2.93 10.29 1.20
C CYS A 222 -1.79 11.13 1.83
N TYR A 223 -0.60 11.12 1.23
CA TYR A 223 0.55 11.91 1.71
C TYR A 223 0.29 13.42 1.64
N ARG A 224 -0.44 13.91 0.66
CA ARG A 224 -0.88 15.31 0.61
C ARG A 224 -1.80 15.69 1.77
N CYS A 225 -2.50 14.73 2.35
CA CYS A 225 -3.46 14.93 3.43
C CYS A 225 -2.88 14.70 4.85
N LEU A 226 -1.60 14.35 5.02
CA LEU A 226 -1.00 13.97 6.32
C LEU A 226 -1.18 15.02 7.43
N SER A 227 -1.19 16.30 7.09
CA SER A 227 -1.33 17.39 8.08
C SER A 227 -2.73 17.53 8.68
N ASP A 228 -3.73 16.83 8.13
CA ASP A 228 -5.11 16.83 8.61
C ASP A 228 -5.67 15.40 8.57
N PHE A 229 -5.77 14.74 9.73
CA PHE A 229 -6.22 13.36 9.83
C PHE A 229 -7.60 13.12 9.22
N ARG A 230 -8.52 14.09 9.29
CA ARG A 230 -9.84 13.94 8.68
C ARG A 230 -9.77 13.91 7.16
N LYS A 231 -8.91 14.74 6.57
CA LYS A 231 -8.64 14.69 5.13
C LYS A 231 -7.94 13.40 4.74
N PHE A 232 -6.93 12.97 5.50
CA PHE A 232 -6.23 11.70 5.28
C PHE A 232 -7.21 10.52 5.30
N ALA A 233 -8.05 10.43 6.34
CA ALA A 233 -9.06 9.38 6.46
C ALA A 233 -10.06 9.41 5.29
N ALA A 234 -10.54 10.61 4.90
CA ALA A 234 -11.45 10.75 3.79
C ALA A 234 -10.85 10.35 2.45
N PHE A 235 -9.57 10.75 2.18
CA PHE A 235 -8.89 10.36 0.94
C PHE A 235 -8.55 8.85 0.91
N SER A 236 -8.23 8.25 2.07
CA SER A 236 -7.98 6.81 2.16
C SER A 236 -9.17 5.97 1.71
N MET A 237 -10.40 6.51 1.77
CA MET A 237 -11.59 5.84 1.23
C MET A 237 -11.53 5.63 -0.29
N CYS A 238 -10.69 6.37 -1.02
CA CYS A 238 -10.45 6.12 -2.45
C CYS A 238 -9.86 4.72 -2.67
N TYR A 239 -8.89 4.34 -1.83
CA TYR A 239 -8.33 2.99 -1.88
C TYR A 239 -9.38 1.92 -1.57
N PHE A 240 -10.16 2.10 -0.51
CA PHE A 240 -11.19 1.11 -0.14
C PHE A 240 -12.30 1.01 -1.18
N ALA A 241 -12.71 2.13 -1.80
CA ALA A 241 -13.65 2.11 -2.90
C ALA A 241 -13.10 1.35 -4.12
N ALA A 242 -11.82 1.56 -4.46
CA ALA A 242 -11.15 0.85 -5.54
C ALA A 242 -11.02 -0.65 -5.23
N ALA A 243 -10.59 -1.01 -4.01
CA ALA A 243 -10.39 -2.39 -3.59
C ALA A 243 -11.71 -3.18 -3.57
N THR A 244 -12.76 -2.64 -2.95
CA THR A 244 -14.06 -3.33 -2.86
C THR A 244 -14.75 -3.42 -4.23
N THR A 245 -14.59 -2.40 -5.09
CA THR A 245 -15.08 -2.45 -6.49
C THR A 245 -14.33 -3.51 -7.30
N TYR A 246 -13.00 -3.58 -7.13
CA TYR A 246 -12.16 -4.58 -7.79
C TYR A 246 -12.56 -6.00 -7.39
N GLU A 247 -12.69 -6.28 -6.09
CA GLU A 247 -13.11 -7.59 -5.58
C GLU A 247 -14.49 -7.98 -6.12
N ARG A 248 -15.46 -7.08 -6.08
CA ARG A 248 -16.79 -7.31 -6.64
C ARG A 248 -16.76 -7.62 -8.13
N ARG A 249 -16.04 -6.83 -8.92
CA ARG A 249 -15.89 -7.07 -10.36
C ARG A 249 -15.21 -8.41 -10.64
N ARG A 250 -14.28 -8.84 -9.80
CA ARG A 250 -13.65 -10.15 -9.92
C ARG A 250 -14.62 -11.29 -9.68
N LEU A 251 -15.51 -11.17 -8.73
CA LEU A 251 -16.57 -12.19 -8.46
C LEU A 251 -17.55 -12.28 -9.63
N ASP A 252 -17.94 -11.14 -10.21
CA ASP A 252 -18.91 -11.05 -11.31
C ASP A 252 -18.32 -11.40 -12.68
N SER A 253 -16.99 -11.35 -12.82
CA SER A 253 -16.30 -11.50 -14.12
C SER A 253 -15.98 -12.95 -14.44
N SER A 254 -16.01 -13.30 -15.74
CA SER A 254 -15.43 -14.55 -16.21
C SER A 254 -13.92 -14.57 -15.96
N ARG A 255 -13.32 -15.77 -15.81
CA ARG A 255 -11.86 -15.92 -15.65
C ARG A 255 -11.05 -15.30 -16.79
N GLU A 256 -11.67 -15.02 -17.91
CA GLU A 256 -11.01 -14.46 -19.10
C GLU A 256 -10.97 -12.94 -19.12
N ASN A 257 -11.92 -12.28 -18.44
CA ASN A 257 -12.14 -10.84 -18.48
C ASN A 257 -12.00 -10.24 -17.07
N GLN A 258 -10.90 -10.50 -16.39
CA GLN A 258 -10.64 -9.96 -15.05
C GLN A 258 -10.31 -8.48 -15.12
N PRO A 259 -10.81 -7.66 -14.18
CA PRO A 259 -10.45 -6.25 -14.08
C PRO A 259 -8.94 -6.09 -13.78
N ALA A 260 -8.37 -4.96 -14.17
CA ALA A 260 -7.05 -4.57 -13.70
C ALA A 260 -7.05 -4.34 -12.19
N PHE A 261 -5.89 -4.50 -11.56
CA PHE A 261 -5.78 -4.39 -10.12
C PHE A 261 -6.29 -3.02 -9.62
N LEU A 262 -7.14 -3.05 -8.59
CA LEU A 262 -7.82 -1.86 -8.03
C LEU A 262 -8.61 -1.05 -9.08
N CYS A 263 -9.12 -1.69 -10.13
CA CYS A 263 -9.83 -1.03 -11.23
C CYS A 263 -9.00 0.08 -11.92
N ALA A 264 -7.69 -0.14 -12.11
CA ALA A 264 -6.80 0.85 -12.71
C ALA A 264 -7.17 1.24 -14.16
N GLU A 265 -8.01 0.45 -14.84
CA GLU A 265 -8.57 0.75 -16.16
C GLU A 265 -9.78 1.68 -16.11
N ASP A 266 -10.40 1.88 -14.94
CA ASP A 266 -11.64 2.67 -14.80
C ASP A 266 -11.33 4.18 -14.84
N GLU A 267 -11.58 4.80 -15.98
CA GLU A 267 -11.31 6.22 -16.20
C GLU A 267 -12.13 7.11 -15.25
N GLN A 268 -13.41 6.77 -15.02
CA GLN A 268 -14.28 7.54 -14.13
C GLN A 268 -13.74 7.56 -12.68
N MET A 269 -13.26 6.40 -12.20
CA MET A 269 -12.64 6.31 -10.88
C MET A 269 -11.34 7.12 -10.82
N ARG A 270 -10.49 7.02 -11.84
CA ARG A 270 -9.22 7.75 -11.92
C ARG A 270 -9.42 9.26 -11.95
N GLU A 271 -10.37 9.75 -12.75
CA GLU A 271 -10.72 11.17 -12.81
C GLU A 271 -11.25 11.67 -11.47
N ALA A 272 -12.16 10.92 -10.82
CA ALA A 272 -12.68 11.27 -9.51
C ALA A 272 -11.57 11.41 -8.48
N VAL A 273 -10.65 10.46 -8.38
CA VAL A 273 -9.54 10.48 -7.42
C VAL A 273 -8.52 11.59 -7.73
N SER A 274 -8.21 11.81 -9.01
CA SER A 274 -7.32 12.91 -9.41
C SER A 274 -7.90 14.26 -9.01
N GLY A 275 -9.19 14.49 -9.27
CA GLY A 275 -9.88 15.71 -8.86
C GLY A 275 -9.92 15.91 -7.34
N LEU A 276 -10.02 14.84 -6.55
CA LEU A 276 -9.93 14.88 -5.10
C LEU A 276 -8.52 15.27 -4.63
N ALA A 277 -7.49 14.68 -5.22
CA ALA A 277 -6.10 15.02 -4.88
C ALA A 277 -5.81 16.50 -5.10
N ASP A 278 -6.32 17.09 -6.18
CA ASP A 278 -6.16 18.52 -6.48
C ASP A 278 -6.96 19.43 -5.53
N ALA A 279 -8.11 18.96 -5.04
CA ALA A 279 -8.97 19.71 -4.12
C ALA A 279 -8.47 19.70 -2.67
N ALA A 280 -7.59 18.77 -2.30
CA ALA A 280 -7.16 18.54 -0.91
C ALA A 280 -6.63 19.82 -0.22
N ASP A 281 -5.83 20.63 -0.93
CA ASP A 281 -5.24 21.84 -0.37
C ASP A 281 -6.21 23.05 -0.35
N GLN A 282 -7.29 22.99 -1.12
CA GLN A 282 -8.21 24.11 -1.35
C GLN A 282 -9.45 24.08 -0.46
N LYS A 283 -9.74 22.97 0.19
CA LYS A 283 -10.97 22.75 0.96
C LYS A 283 -10.70 22.60 2.44
N THR A 284 -11.64 22.99 3.27
CA THR A 284 -11.66 22.62 4.69
C THR A 284 -11.84 21.10 4.82
N ALA A 285 -11.46 20.51 5.96
CA ALA A 285 -11.59 19.06 6.19
C ALA A 285 -13.05 18.57 6.02
N VAL A 286 -14.03 19.34 6.47
CA VAL A 286 -15.46 19.01 6.36
C VAL A 286 -15.94 19.04 4.91
N GLU A 287 -15.53 20.07 4.16
CA GLU A 287 -15.88 20.19 2.74
C GLU A 287 -15.21 19.10 1.92
N PHE A 288 -13.95 18.77 2.24
CA PHE A 288 -13.19 17.76 1.55
C PHE A 288 -13.78 16.35 1.77
N GLU A 289 -14.14 16.00 3.01
CA GLU A 289 -14.80 14.73 3.31
C GLU A 289 -16.12 14.58 2.53
N LYS A 290 -16.95 15.62 2.48
CA LYS A 290 -18.18 15.61 1.68
C LYS A 290 -17.90 15.45 0.18
N LEU A 291 -16.84 16.10 -0.31
CA LEU A 291 -16.45 15.97 -1.70
C LEU A 291 -15.99 14.53 -2.02
N CYS A 292 -15.19 13.90 -1.13
CA CYS A 292 -14.82 12.50 -1.25
C CYS A 292 -16.05 11.58 -1.26
N GLU A 293 -16.98 11.75 -0.33
CA GLU A 293 -18.22 10.97 -0.28
C GLU A 293 -19.02 11.08 -1.58
N GLN A 294 -19.16 12.29 -2.13
CA GLN A 294 -19.87 12.53 -3.38
C GLN A 294 -19.18 11.91 -4.59
N ALA A 295 -17.87 12.10 -4.71
CA ALA A 295 -17.08 11.60 -5.84
C ALA A 295 -17.00 10.06 -5.86
N LEU A 296 -16.94 9.44 -4.68
CA LEU A 296 -16.85 7.99 -4.54
C LEU A 296 -18.22 7.28 -4.55
N ARG A 297 -19.33 8.02 -4.57
CA ARG A 297 -20.68 7.44 -4.53
C ARG A 297 -20.94 6.33 -5.55
N PRO A 298 -20.48 6.39 -6.81
CA PRO A 298 -20.68 5.31 -7.78
C PRO A 298 -19.95 4.01 -7.42
N PHE A 299 -18.92 4.08 -6.60
CA PHE A 299 -18.02 2.98 -6.24
C PHE A 299 -18.19 2.52 -4.78
N ASN A 300 -19.07 3.17 -4.03
CA ASN A 300 -19.29 2.91 -2.62
C ASN A 300 -20.30 1.78 -2.40
N HIS A 301 -19.82 0.53 -2.49
CA HIS A 301 -20.66 -0.67 -2.35
C HIS A 301 -20.81 -1.15 -0.90
N VAL A 302 -19.93 -0.71 0.01
CA VAL A 302 -19.85 -1.20 1.40
C VAL A 302 -20.23 -0.14 2.44
N GLY A 303 -20.80 0.99 2.01
CA GLY A 303 -21.25 2.05 2.92
C GLY A 303 -20.11 2.84 3.55
N LEU A 304 -19.03 3.10 2.79
CA LEU A 304 -17.96 4.03 3.18
C LEU A 304 -18.61 5.39 3.56
N PHE A 305 -18.03 6.08 4.52
CA PHE A 305 -18.52 7.34 5.12
C PHE A 305 -19.81 7.20 5.95
N ALA A 306 -20.40 6.01 6.09
CA ALA A 306 -21.60 5.86 6.91
C ALA A 306 -21.31 6.21 8.39
N PRO A 307 -22.05 7.15 9.02
CA PRO A 307 -21.74 7.62 10.38
C PRO A 307 -21.74 6.51 11.44
N ARG A 308 -22.53 5.44 11.21
CA ARG A 308 -22.60 4.27 12.10
C ARG A 308 -21.29 3.49 12.20
N HIS A 309 -20.47 3.48 11.14
CA HIS A 309 -19.22 2.75 11.08
C HIS A 309 -18.02 3.59 11.54
N ARG A 310 -18.12 4.91 11.53
CA ARG A 310 -17.00 5.83 11.89
C ARG A 310 -15.70 5.50 11.19
N ASN A 311 -15.78 5.12 9.92
CA ASN A 311 -14.65 4.60 9.11
C ASN A 311 -13.99 3.34 9.71
N MET A 312 -14.72 2.55 10.48
CA MET A 312 -14.29 1.25 11.00
C MET A 312 -15.15 0.17 10.35
N TYR A 313 -14.56 -0.56 9.44
CA TYR A 313 -15.22 -1.60 8.65
C TYR A 313 -14.60 -2.96 9.02
N ASP A 314 -15.44 -3.96 9.22
CA ASP A 314 -15.07 -5.29 9.69
C ASP A 314 -15.02 -6.34 8.56
N TYR A 315 -15.38 -5.96 7.34
CA TYR A 315 -15.33 -6.86 6.19
C TYR A 315 -15.20 -6.12 4.86
N THR A 316 -14.94 -6.86 3.79
CA THR A 316 -14.81 -6.40 2.41
C THR A 316 -16.09 -6.64 1.58
N ALA A 317 -16.01 -6.63 0.26
CA ALA A 317 -17.16 -6.64 -0.67
C ALA A 317 -17.80 -8.02 -0.88
N LEU A 318 -18.05 -8.81 0.18
CA LEU A 318 -18.80 -10.03 0.04
C LEU A 318 -20.27 -9.75 -0.28
N PRO A 319 -20.93 -10.53 -1.16
CA PRO A 319 -22.37 -10.45 -1.40
C PRO A 319 -23.17 -10.68 -0.11
N ASP A 320 -24.30 -9.97 0.06
CA ASP A 320 -25.19 -10.12 1.23
C ASP A 320 -25.68 -11.57 1.44
N SER A 321 -25.69 -12.38 0.38
CA SER A 321 -26.08 -13.80 0.43
C SER A 321 -25.10 -14.69 1.22
N ASP A 322 -23.88 -14.24 1.46
CA ASP A 322 -22.85 -15.03 2.13
C ASP A 322 -22.68 -14.66 3.62
N MET A 323 -23.57 -13.77 4.11
CA MET A 323 -23.58 -13.33 5.52
C MET A 323 -24.65 -14.01 6.39
N THR A 324 -25.25 -15.12 5.93
CA THR A 324 -26.24 -15.91 6.70
C THR A 324 -25.68 -17.20 7.25
#